data_21693bdaff56300ae75ff5c97f77c009
#
_entry.id   21693bdaff56300ae75ff5c97f77c009
#
_cell.length_a   1.000
_cell.length_b   1.000
_cell.length_c   1.000
_cell.angle_alpha   90.00
_cell.angle_beta   90.00
_cell.angle_gamma   90.00
#
_symmetry.space_group_name_H-M   'P 1'
#
loop_
_entity.id
_entity.type
_entity.pdbx_description
1 polymer ?
#
loop_
_entity_poly.entity_id
_entity_poly.type
_entity_poly.pdbx_seq_one_letter_code
_entity_poly.pdbx_strand_id
1 'polypeptide(L)'
;LRDVRLISGFGVHPEDAPYAKRELMDSFKAQSIFVPNNLRRAMREGVADIIPAFLGEVPFLFRSGQIPVDVAFMQVSTPDEEGYCSFGISADIIFSGAECAKIRIAQMNKYMPHTQGDAKIHISKLDAVCLVDEPLVEVPTPTPSDIDMRIGNFIANEIPDGATLQIGVGGIPNAVINALRNHKH
;
A
#
# COMPACT_ATOMS: atom_id res chain seq x y z
N LEU A 1 -18.68 14.83 10.82
CA LEU A 1 -18.82 14.00 9.63
C LEU A 1 -19.76 12.84 9.95
N ARG A 2 -20.61 12.46 9.02
CA ARG A 2 -21.46 11.27 9.13
C ARG A 2 -21.43 10.52 7.81
N ASP A 3 -21.56 9.20 7.88
CA ASP A 3 -21.66 8.31 6.73
C ASP A 3 -20.47 8.40 5.75
N VAL A 4 -19.26 8.58 6.29
CA VAL A 4 -18.04 8.63 5.50
C VAL A 4 -17.56 7.21 5.24
N ARG A 5 -17.49 6.81 3.99
CA ARG A 5 -16.93 5.54 3.56
C ARG A 5 -15.41 5.69 3.39
N LEU A 6 -14.65 4.99 4.20
CA LEU A 6 -13.18 4.96 4.13
C LEU A 6 -12.76 3.68 3.41
N ILE A 7 -12.03 3.82 2.31
CA ILE A 7 -11.49 2.69 1.54
C ILE A 7 -9.98 2.71 1.67
N SER A 8 -9.42 1.61 2.16
CA SER A 8 -7.99 1.43 2.33
C SER A 8 -7.48 0.20 1.58
N GLY A 9 -6.20 0.24 1.19
CA GLY A 9 -5.46 -0.90 0.69
C GLY A 9 -4.62 -1.54 1.80
N PHE A 10 -3.31 -1.40 1.68
CA PHE A 10 -2.35 -1.92 2.64
C PHE A 10 -2.16 -0.97 3.81
N GLY A 11 -2.69 -1.31 4.98
CA GLY A 11 -2.41 -0.59 6.22
C GLY A 11 -1.29 -1.29 7.00
N VAL A 12 -0.11 -0.69 7.06
CA VAL A 12 1.06 -1.23 7.80
C VAL A 12 1.24 -0.60 9.18
N HIS A 13 0.21 0.00 9.75
CA HIS A 13 0.30 0.56 11.10
C HIS A 13 0.21 -0.55 12.14
N PRO A 14 1.07 -0.55 13.19
CA PRO A 14 1.06 -1.59 14.22
C PRO A 14 -0.19 -1.55 15.12
N GLU A 15 -0.81 -0.40 15.27
CA GLU A 15 -1.98 -0.21 16.12
C GLU A 15 -3.28 -0.37 15.33
N ASP A 16 -4.37 -0.72 16.05
CA ASP A 16 -5.71 -0.76 15.46
C ASP A 16 -6.10 0.60 14.85
N ALA A 17 -6.77 0.57 13.71
CA ALA A 17 -7.20 1.77 13.00
C ALA A 17 -8.16 2.61 13.88
N PRO A 18 -7.83 3.87 14.22
CA PRO A 18 -8.62 4.67 15.16
C PRO A 18 -10.03 5.00 14.66
N TYR A 19 -10.22 4.98 13.35
CA TYR A 19 -11.53 5.21 12.70
C TYR A 19 -12.42 3.97 12.66
N ALA A 20 -11.86 2.78 12.89
CA ALA A 20 -12.59 1.51 12.86
C ALA A 20 -12.98 1.06 14.28
N LYS A 21 -13.63 1.95 15.02
CA LYS A 21 -14.15 1.70 16.36
C LYS A 21 -15.67 1.68 16.34
N ARG A 22 -16.28 0.84 17.21
CA ARG A 22 -17.74 0.67 17.27
C ARG A 22 -18.48 1.99 17.53
N GLU A 23 -17.94 2.86 18.38
CA GLU A 23 -18.50 4.17 18.69
C GLU A 23 -18.45 5.17 17.53
N LEU A 24 -17.70 4.87 16.47
CA LEU A 24 -17.55 5.70 15.28
C LEU A 24 -18.29 5.18 14.06
N MET A 25 -19.04 4.07 14.16
CA MET A 25 -19.71 3.43 13.02
C MET A 25 -20.75 4.34 12.34
N ASP A 26 -21.36 5.26 13.05
CA ASP A 26 -22.27 6.25 12.48
C ASP A 26 -21.55 7.34 11.65
N SER A 27 -20.26 7.52 11.92
CA SER A 27 -19.42 8.51 11.24
C SER A 27 -18.62 7.87 10.11
N PHE A 28 -18.04 6.69 10.35
CA PHE A 28 -17.13 6.03 9.43
C PHE A 28 -17.55 4.59 9.14
N LYS A 29 -17.57 4.24 7.86
CA LYS A 29 -17.70 2.87 7.36
C LYS A 29 -16.35 2.44 6.80
N ALA A 30 -15.57 1.75 7.62
CA ALA A 30 -14.24 1.28 7.23
C ALA A 30 -14.35 0.07 6.31
N GLN A 31 -13.80 0.17 5.11
CA GLN A 31 -13.70 -0.91 4.14
C GLN A 31 -12.26 -1.05 3.67
N SER A 32 -11.82 -2.27 3.42
CA SER A 32 -10.48 -2.52 2.90
C SER A 32 -10.51 -3.51 1.76
N ILE A 33 -9.61 -3.34 0.81
CA ILE A 33 -9.43 -4.27 -0.32
C ILE A 33 -8.54 -5.44 0.09
N PHE A 34 -7.72 -5.23 1.09
CA PHE A 34 -6.87 -6.23 1.70
C PHE A 34 -7.13 -6.27 3.21
N VAL A 35 -6.98 -7.42 3.87
CA VAL A 35 -7.18 -7.53 5.33
C VAL A 35 -5.90 -7.16 6.08
N PRO A 36 -5.66 -5.86 6.36
CA PRO A 36 -4.46 -5.43 7.06
C PRO A 36 -4.55 -5.76 8.54
N ASN A 37 -3.40 -5.85 9.21
CA ASN A 37 -3.36 -6.21 10.62
C ASN A 37 -4.17 -5.24 11.50
N ASN A 38 -4.11 -3.95 11.20
CA ASN A 38 -4.79 -2.89 11.96
C ASN A 38 -6.33 -2.84 11.80
N LEU A 39 -6.91 -3.57 10.85
CA LEU A 39 -8.37 -3.70 10.69
C LEU A 39 -8.90 -5.10 11.02
N ARG A 40 -8.02 -6.07 11.24
CA ARG A 40 -8.40 -7.48 11.43
C ARG A 40 -9.33 -7.68 12.63
N ARG A 41 -9.10 -6.96 13.73
CA ARG A 41 -9.98 -6.99 14.89
C ARG A 41 -11.34 -6.38 14.58
N ALA A 42 -11.36 -5.18 14.00
CA ALA A 42 -12.59 -4.49 13.61
C ALA A 42 -13.46 -5.31 12.64
N MET A 43 -12.84 -6.04 11.70
CA MET A 43 -13.55 -6.95 10.80
C MET A 43 -14.18 -8.14 11.53
N ARG A 44 -13.48 -8.75 12.51
CA ARG A 44 -14.07 -9.84 13.34
C ARG A 44 -15.24 -9.37 14.19
N GLU A 45 -15.22 -8.11 14.62
CA GLU A 45 -16.26 -7.49 15.42
C GLU A 45 -17.42 -6.90 14.58
N GLY A 46 -17.34 -7.01 13.23
CA GLY A 46 -18.36 -6.47 12.31
C GLY A 46 -18.38 -4.94 12.25
N VAL A 47 -17.25 -4.27 12.59
CA VAL A 47 -17.09 -2.81 12.56
C VAL A 47 -16.46 -2.35 11.25
N ALA A 48 -15.66 -3.19 10.63
CA ALA A 48 -15.06 -2.96 9.31
C ALA A 48 -15.43 -4.09 8.34
N ASP A 49 -15.35 -3.81 7.05
CA ASP A 49 -15.74 -4.73 5.99
C ASP A 49 -14.64 -4.88 4.94
N ILE A 50 -14.75 -5.89 4.09
CA ILE A 50 -13.84 -6.14 2.98
C ILE A 50 -14.53 -5.94 1.64
N ILE A 51 -13.83 -5.36 0.69
CA ILE A 51 -14.21 -5.32 -0.72
C ILE A 51 -13.49 -6.48 -1.42
N PRO A 52 -14.20 -7.57 -1.78
CA PRO A 52 -13.57 -8.71 -2.44
C PRO A 52 -13.27 -8.34 -3.89
N ALA A 53 -12.02 -8.06 -4.19
CA ALA A 53 -11.54 -7.75 -5.54
C ALA A 53 -10.08 -8.19 -5.68
N PHE A 54 -9.67 -8.57 -6.88
CA PHE A 54 -8.25 -8.71 -7.17
C PHE A 54 -7.58 -7.34 -7.20
N LEU A 55 -6.35 -7.25 -6.70
CA LEU A 55 -5.63 -5.98 -6.63
C LEU A 55 -5.55 -5.26 -7.99
N GLY A 56 -5.36 -6.02 -9.08
CA GLY A 56 -5.32 -5.47 -10.44
C GLY A 56 -6.67 -4.95 -10.96
N GLU A 57 -7.80 -5.32 -10.35
CA GLU A 57 -9.13 -4.84 -10.75
C GLU A 57 -9.52 -3.52 -10.07
N VAL A 58 -8.88 -3.20 -8.94
CA VAL A 58 -9.23 -2.01 -8.16
C VAL A 58 -9.14 -0.71 -8.94
N PRO A 59 -8.11 -0.47 -9.78
CA PRO A 59 -8.06 0.71 -10.63
C PRO A 59 -9.28 0.84 -11.56
N PHE A 60 -9.78 -0.29 -12.06
CA PHE A 60 -11.00 -0.31 -12.87
C PHE A 60 -12.24 0.07 -12.05
N LEU A 61 -12.38 -0.43 -10.83
CA LEU A 61 -13.51 -0.10 -9.94
C LEU A 61 -13.60 1.41 -9.66
N PHE A 62 -12.46 2.08 -9.52
CA PHE A 62 -12.41 3.54 -9.36
C PHE A 62 -12.71 4.26 -10.68
N ARG A 63 -12.04 3.90 -11.77
CA ARG A 63 -12.19 4.58 -13.08
C ARG A 63 -13.58 4.40 -13.69
N SER A 64 -14.23 3.25 -13.45
CA SER A 64 -15.60 2.99 -13.89
C SER A 64 -16.67 3.67 -13.03
N GLY A 65 -16.28 4.23 -11.87
CA GLY A 65 -17.20 4.83 -10.92
C GLY A 65 -18.02 3.84 -10.10
N GLN A 66 -17.75 2.53 -10.18
CA GLN A 66 -18.38 1.54 -9.30
C GLN A 66 -18.03 1.81 -7.84
N ILE A 67 -16.81 2.28 -7.60
CA ILE A 67 -16.39 2.83 -6.33
C ILE A 67 -16.04 4.32 -6.56
N PRO A 68 -16.97 5.23 -6.30
CA PRO A 68 -16.70 6.66 -6.45
C PRO A 68 -15.73 7.15 -5.36
N VAL A 69 -14.78 7.99 -5.76
CA VAL A 69 -13.79 8.59 -4.86
C VAL A 69 -14.00 10.09 -4.80
N ASP A 70 -14.53 10.57 -3.69
CA ASP A 70 -14.70 12.01 -3.48
C ASP A 70 -13.40 12.66 -3.02
N VAL A 71 -12.68 12.02 -2.10
CA VAL A 71 -11.43 12.52 -1.54
C VAL A 71 -10.37 11.41 -1.58
N ALA A 72 -9.20 11.70 -2.13
CA ALA A 72 -8.02 10.87 -1.97
C ALA A 72 -7.10 11.46 -0.91
N PHE A 73 -6.80 10.67 0.11
CA PHE A 73 -5.78 10.96 1.10
C PHE A 73 -4.52 10.16 0.77
N MET A 74 -3.42 10.84 0.54
CA MET A 74 -2.17 10.20 0.10
C MET A 74 -0.96 10.72 0.87
N GLN A 75 0.05 9.89 1.03
CA GLN A 75 1.36 10.33 1.46
C GLN A 75 2.30 10.36 0.25
N VAL A 76 3.04 11.47 0.09
CA VAL A 76 3.92 11.69 -1.06
C VAL A 76 5.27 12.25 -0.61
N SER A 77 6.28 12.14 -1.48
CA SER A 77 7.58 12.80 -1.28
C SER A 77 7.46 14.33 -1.38
N THR A 78 8.51 15.03 -0.99
CA THR A 78 8.70 16.43 -1.42
C THR A 78 8.80 16.50 -2.95
N PRO A 79 8.40 17.62 -3.57
CA PRO A 79 8.47 17.77 -5.02
C PRO A 79 9.92 17.81 -5.52
N ASP A 80 10.14 17.30 -6.72
CA ASP A 80 11.37 17.48 -7.47
C ASP A 80 11.45 18.89 -8.09
N GLU A 81 12.50 19.16 -8.88
CA GLU A 81 12.74 20.44 -9.56
C GLU A 81 11.64 20.78 -10.57
N GLU A 82 10.94 19.78 -11.08
CA GLU A 82 9.81 19.94 -12.02
C GLU A 82 8.46 20.05 -11.31
N GLY A 83 8.42 19.95 -9.99
CA GLY A 83 7.22 20.04 -9.17
C GLY A 83 6.46 18.71 -9.01
N TYR A 84 7.06 17.57 -9.36
CA TYR A 84 6.45 16.27 -9.16
C TYR A 84 6.78 15.67 -7.81
N CYS A 85 5.76 15.20 -7.11
CA CYS A 85 5.87 14.39 -5.91
C CYS A 85 5.70 12.91 -6.28
N SER A 86 6.50 12.03 -5.68
CA SER A 86 6.38 10.58 -5.85
C SER A 86 5.45 9.99 -4.79
N PHE A 87 4.67 8.97 -5.16
CA PHE A 87 3.95 8.15 -4.20
C PHE A 87 4.89 7.24 -3.38
N GLY A 88 6.16 7.18 -3.76
CA GLY A 88 7.21 6.49 -3.02
C GLY A 88 6.93 5.00 -2.82
N ILE A 89 6.82 4.58 -1.56
CA ILE A 89 6.62 3.18 -1.19
C ILE A 89 5.16 2.70 -1.30
N SER A 90 4.21 3.58 -1.62
CA SER A 90 2.77 3.26 -1.61
C SER A 90 2.08 3.81 -2.86
N ALA A 91 2.41 3.20 -4.00
CA ALA A 91 1.87 3.56 -5.31
C ALA A 91 0.73 2.64 -5.77
N ASP A 92 0.22 1.80 -4.90
CA ASP A 92 -0.80 0.78 -5.17
C ASP A 92 -2.14 1.36 -5.65
N ILE A 93 -3.23 1.07 -4.95
CA ILE A 93 -4.57 1.58 -5.29
C ILE A 93 -4.71 3.09 -5.14
N ILE A 94 -3.84 3.74 -4.33
CA ILE A 94 -3.95 5.18 -4.06
C ILE A 94 -3.66 6.01 -5.31
N PHE A 95 -2.77 5.55 -6.19
CA PHE A 95 -2.49 6.23 -7.44
C PHE A 95 -3.76 6.38 -8.29
N SER A 96 -4.48 5.27 -8.55
CA SER A 96 -5.74 5.30 -9.29
C SER A 96 -6.87 6.01 -8.53
N GLY A 97 -6.89 5.91 -7.19
CA GLY A 97 -7.78 6.68 -6.34
C GLY A 97 -7.58 8.18 -6.49
N ALA A 98 -6.32 8.63 -6.51
CA ALA A 98 -5.96 10.03 -6.70
C ALA A 98 -6.32 10.55 -8.12
N GLU A 99 -6.19 9.71 -9.15
CA GLU A 99 -6.62 10.06 -10.51
C GLU A 99 -8.13 10.35 -10.57
N CYS A 100 -8.94 9.55 -9.87
CA CYS A 100 -10.41 9.61 -9.92
C CYS A 100 -11.02 10.57 -8.91
N ALA A 101 -10.26 11.00 -7.89
CA ALA A 101 -10.76 11.82 -6.80
C ALA A 101 -11.13 13.24 -7.25
N LYS A 102 -12.20 13.77 -6.65
CA LYS A 102 -12.60 15.19 -6.81
C LYS A 102 -11.67 16.11 -6.02
N ILE A 103 -11.21 15.66 -4.84
CA ILE A 103 -10.32 16.42 -3.95
C ILE A 103 -9.12 15.53 -3.62
N ARG A 104 -7.92 16.09 -3.72
CA ARG A 104 -6.64 15.41 -3.47
C ARG A 104 -5.92 16.09 -2.32
N ILE A 105 -5.79 15.39 -1.21
CA ILE A 105 -5.11 15.88 -0.02
C ILE A 105 -3.85 15.04 0.20
N ALA A 106 -2.69 15.71 0.21
CA ALA A 106 -1.41 15.04 0.37
C ALA A 106 -0.78 15.36 1.73
N GLN A 107 -0.37 14.32 2.44
CA GLN A 107 0.62 14.39 3.49
C GLN A 107 2.00 14.32 2.82
N MET A 108 2.67 15.46 2.70
CA MET A 108 3.99 15.57 2.09
C MET A 108 5.05 15.32 3.15
N ASN A 109 5.75 14.20 3.02
CA ASN A 109 6.75 13.75 4.00
C ASN A 109 8.14 13.70 3.37
N LYS A 110 9.11 14.38 4.00
CA LYS A 110 10.50 14.37 3.53
C LYS A 110 11.17 12.99 3.60
N TYR A 111 10.65 12.08 4.45
CA TYR A 111 11.15 10.70 4.53
C TYR A 111 10.56 9.78 3.46
N MET A 112 9.53 10.22 2.72
CA MET A 112 9.02 9.44 1.59
C MET A 112 10.04 9.46 0.45
N PRO A 113 10.56 8.31 0.00
CA PRO A 113 11.54 8.28 -1.07
C PRO A 113 10.92 8.76 -2.39
N HIS A 114 11.69 9.52 -3.15
CA HIS A 114 11.32 9.91 -4.50
C HIS A 114 11.69 8.78 -5.47
N THR A 115 10.73 7.90 -5.74
CA THR A 115 10.93 6.76 -6.66
C THR A 115 10.76 7.20 -8.11
N GLN A 116 11.48 6.53 -9.02
CA GLN A 116 11.35 6.75 -10.46
C GLN A 116 10.12 6.03 -11.03
N GLY A 117 9.66 6.44 -12.21
CA GLY A 117 8.53 5.86 -12.92
C GLY A 117 7.29 6.75 -12.93
N ASP A 118 6.14 6.16 -13.25
CA ASP A 118 4.90 6.89 -13.54
C ASP A 118 4.08 7.23 -12.28
N ALA A 119 4.42 6.63 -11.13
CA ALA A 119 3.69 6.87 -9.87
C ALA A 119 4.06 8.22 -9.25
N LYS A 120 3.73 9.30 -9.94
CA LYS A 120 4.00 10.69 -9.55
C LYS A 120 2.75 11.55 -9.70
N ILE A 121 2.68 12.61 -8.92
CA ILE A 121 1.65 13.63 -9.03
C ILE A 121 2.28 15.02 -8.97
N HIS A 122 1.92 15.89 -9.90
CA HIS A 122 2.40 17.28 -9.87
C HIS A 122 1.68 18.06 -8.78
N ILE A 123 2.42 18.90 -8.04
CA ILE A 123 1.91 19.67 -6.89
C ILE A 123 0.70 20.53 -7.24
N SER A 124 0.59 21.01 -8.48
CA SER A 124 -0.57 21.80 -8.95
C SER A 124 -1.88 21.02 -9.01
N LYS A 125 -1.84 19.70 -8.90
CA LYS A 125 -3.02 18.82 -8.87
C LYS A 125 -3.49 18.52 -7.46
N LEU A 126 -2.78 18.99 -6.44
CA LEU A 126 -3.14 18.81 -5.04
C LEU A 126 -4.00 19.96 -4.56
N ASP A 127 -5.15 19.67 -3.95
CA ASP A 127 -6.06 20.67 -3.42
C ASP A 127 -5.63 21.14 -2.03
N ALA A 128 -4.97 20.26 -1.25
CA ALA A 128 -4.41 20.61 0.04
C ALA A 128 -3.15 19.76 0.34
N VAL A 129 -2.23 20.38 1.08
CA VAL A 129 -0.98 19.74 1.50
C VAL A 129 -0.75 19.94 2.99
N CYS A 130 -0.43 18.86 3.69
CA CYS A 130 0.08 18.87 5.07
C CYS A 130 1.56 18.47 5.04
N LEU A 131 2.42 19.37 5.49
CA LEU A 131 3.86 19.05 5.58
C LEU A 131 4.13 18.29 6.86
N VAL A 132 4.81 17.17 6.74
CA VAL A 132 5.22 16.34 7.88
C VAL A 132 6.69 15.95 7.78
N ASP A 133 7.27 15.67 8.92
CA ASP A 133 8.66 15.30 9.12
C ASP A 133 8.71 14.09 10.05
N GLU A 134 8.12 12.97 9.59
CA GLU A 134 7.96 11.75 10.40
C GLU A 134 8.60 10.56 9.68
N PRO A 135 9.44 9.77 10.38
CA PRO A 135 9.96 8.53 9.82
C PRO A 135 8.84 7.61 9.35
N LEU A 136 9.07 6.92 8.22
CA LEU A 136 8.14 5.92 7.73
C LEU A 136 8.11 4.71 8.67
N VAL A 137 6.94 4.07 8.76
CA VAL A 137 6.80 2.83 9.54
C VAL A 137 7.63 1.73 8.89
N GLU A 138 8.57 1.17 9.65
CA GLU A 138 9.35 0.02 9.21
C GLU A 138 8.63 -1.28 9.54
N VAL A 139 8.57 -2.18 8.55
CA VAL A 139 8.08 -3.54 8.75
C VAL A 139 9.29 -4.47 8.84
N PRO A 140 9.54 -5.09 10.00
CA PRO A 140 10.67 -6.00 10.15
C PRO A 140 10.56 -7.16 9.16
N THR A 141 11.64 -7.44 8.45
CA THR A 141 11.72 -8.64 7.61
C THR A 141 11.94 -9.85 8.52
N PRO A 142 11.00 -10.80 8.60
CA PRO A 142 11.18 -11.98 9.43
C PRO A 142 12.36 -12.81 8.94
N THR A 143 13.16 -13.33 9.88
CA THR A 143 14.22 -14.29 9.55
C THR A 143 13.56 -15.57 9.05
N PRO A 144 13.94 -16.08 7.85
CA PRO A 144 13.39 -17.31 7.34
C PRO A 144 13.68 -18.50 8.29
N SER A 145 12.69 -19.35 8.49
CA SER A 145 12.87 -20.60 9.25
C SER A 145 13.73 -21.62 8.47
N ASP A 146 14.20 -22.68 9.15
CA ASP A 146 14.93 -23.77 8.48
C ASP A 146 14.10 -24.42 7.36
N ILE A 147 12.78 -24.49 7.55
CA ILE A 147 11.86 -25.01 6.53
C ILE A 147 11.82 -24.06 5.33
N ASP A 148 11.69 -22.76 5.56
CA ASP A 148 11.70 -21.75 4.48
C ASP A 148 13.01 -21.82 3.70
N MET A 149 14.14 -21.94 4.40
CA MET A 149 15.46 -22.04 3.76
C MET A 149 15.59 -23.31 2.91
N ARG A 150 15.08 -24.45 3.37
CA ARG A 150 15.07 -25.70 2.59
C ARG A 150 14.22 -25.57 1.33
N ILE A 151 13.01 -25.00 1.46
CA ILE A 151 12.12 -24.72 0.31
C ILE A 151 12.80 -23.74 -0.65
N GLY A 152 13.39 -22.66 -0.11
CA GLY A 152 14.10 -21.66 -0.90
C GLY A 152 15.23 -22.25 -1.73
N ASN A 153 16.02 -23.13 -1.16
CA ASN A 153 17.11 -23.82 -1.86
C ASN A 153 16.58 -24.75 -2.96
N PHE A 154 15.50 -25.50 -2.72
CA PHE A 154 14.89 -26.33 -3.78
C PHE A 154 14.44 -25.48 -4.96
N ILE A 155 13.74 -24.36 -4.70
CA ILE A 155 13.27 -23.47 -5.75
C ILE A 155 14.46 -22.82 -6.48
N ALA A 156 15.48 -22.37 -5.77
CA ALA A 156 16.65 -21.72 -6.37
C ALA A 156 17.40 -22.65 -7.34
N ASN A 157 17.44 -23.94 -7.06
CA ASN A 157 18.08 -24.92 -7.95
C ASN A 157 17.36 -25.13 -9.29
N GLU A 158 16.07 -24.77 -9.36
CA GLU A 158 15.27 -24.83 -10.59
C GLU A 158 15.38 -23.55 -11.43
N ILE A 159 16.02 -22.49 -10.88
CA ILE A 159 16.10 -21.19 -11.52
C ILE A 159 17.46 -21.05 -12.22
N PRO A 160 17.51 -20.94 -13.55
CA PRO A 160 18.77 -20.73 -14.25
C PRO A 160 19.25 -19.26 -14.13
N ASP A 161 20.54 -19.05 -14.35
CA ASP A 161 21.10 -17.71 -14.52
C ASP A 161 20.37 -16.95 -15.65
N GLY A 162 20.16 -15.66 -15.49
CA GLY A 162 19.47 -14.82 -16.46
C GLY A 162 17.94 -14.92 -16.46
N ALA A 163 17.34 -15.65 -15.51
CA ALA A 163 15.89 -15.78 -15.39
C ALA A 163 15.24 -14.46 -14.93
N THR A 164 14.10 -14.12 -15.53
CA THR A 164 13.23 -13.06 -15.00
C THR A 164 12.29 -13.62 -13.95
N LEU A 165 12.31 -13.06 -12.76
CA LEU A 165 11.55 -13.55 -11.61
C LEU A 165 10.48 -12.56 -11.19
N GLN A 166 9.28 -13.07 -10.91
CA GLN A 166 8.27 -12.38 -10.13
C GLN A 166 8.23 -13.01 -8.74
N ILE A 167 8.45 -12.21 -7.70
CA ILE A 167 8.64 -12.69 -6.34
C ILE A 167 7.55 -12.11 -5.45
N GLY A 168 6.91 -12.95 -4.63
CA GLY A 168 5.92 -12.55 -3.64
C GLY A 168 6.54 -12.01 -2.35
N VAL A 169 5.69 -11.77 -1.35
CA VAL A 169 6.08 -11.30 -0.01
C VAL A 169 5.94 -12.44 0.99
N GLY A 170 6.94 -12.65 1.83
CA GLY A 170 6.90 -13.64 2.92
C GLY A 170 8.22 -14.38 3.15
N GLY A 171 8.23 -15.32 4.11
CA GLY A 171 9.42 -16.07 4.52
C GLY A 171 10.03 -16.89 3.39
N ILE A 172 9.21 -17.65 2.66
CA ILE A 172 9.67 -18.48 1.54
C ILE A 172 10.25 -17.62 0.39
N PRO A 173 9.57 -16.57 -0.13
CA PRO A 173 10.16 -15.68 -1.12
C PRO A 173 11.50 -15.08 -0.68
N ASN A 174 11.61 -14.65 0.57
CA ASN A 174 12.87 -14.12 1.12
C ASN A 174 13.97 -15.19 1.15
N ALA A 175 13.64 -16.43 1.48
CA ALA A 175 14.58 -17.55 1.46
C ALA A 175 15.07 -17.86 0.03
N VAL A 176 14.17 -17.79 -0.97
CA VAL A 176 14.54 -17.93 -2.40
C VAL A 176 15.54 -16.85 -2.81
N ILE A 177 15.24 -15.57 -2.52
CA ILE A 177 16.16 -14.46 -2.82
C ILE A 177 17.52 -14.66 -2.18
N ASN A 178 17.55 -15.12 -0.91
CA ASN A 178 18.80 -15.42 -0.22
C ASN A 178 19.60 -16.53 -0.90
N ALA A 179 18.93 -17.59 -1.37
CA ALA A 179 19.58 -18.71 -2.07
C ALA A 179 20.10 -18.30 -3.46
N LEU A 180 19.48 -17.34 -4.11
CA LEU A 180 19.87 -16.83 -5.44
C LEU A 180 21.06 -15.85 -5.44
N ARG A 181 21.64 -15.53 -4.30
CA ARG A 181 22.73 -14.52 -4.19
C ARG A 181 23.88 -14.68 -5.17
N ASN A 182 24.19 -15.92 -5.57
CA ASN A 182 25.31 -16.23 -6.46
C ASN A 182 24.88 -16.40 -7.92
N HIS A 183 23.60 -16.27 -8.23
CA HIS A 183 23.11 -16.29 -9.60
C HIS A 183 23.57 -15.02 -10.34
N LYS A 184 23.77 -15.15 -11.63
CA LYS A 184 24.31 -14.10 -12.51
C LYS A 184 23.22 -13.59 -13.44
N HIS A 185 23.17 -12.25 -13.59
CA HIS A 185 22.28 -11.49 -14.48
C HIS A 185 20.82 -11.53 -14.11
#